data_67508204048578702854e682cbce7bcb
#
_entry.id   67508204048578702854e682cbce7bcb
#
_cell.length_a   1.000
_cell.length_b   1.000
_cell.length_c   1.000
_cell.angle_alpha   90.00
_cell.angle_beta   90.00
_cell.angle_gamma   90.00
#
_symmetry.space_group_name_H-M   'P 1'
#
loop_
_entity.id
_entity.type
_entity.pdbx_description
1 polymer ?
#
loop_
_entity_poly.entity_id
_entity_poly.type
_entity_poly.pdbx_seq_one_letter_code
_entity_poly.pdbx_strand_id
1 'polypeptide(L)'
;SDLGFSWPGHPPLLDIPAFRLEPGETLFLKGPSGSGKTTLLGLLGGVQKPDRGSIRLLGQELTELSAGARDHFRVDHTGYIFQQFNLLPFLSVRENVELPCHFSKLRAERAKQRHGSVDQAAATLLAHLGLKDENILARRADSLSIGQQQRVAAARALIGQPELVIADEPTSALDYDARENFIRLLFAECREAGSSLLFVSHDQSLAPLFDRHLSLADLNRAATP
;
A
#
# COMPACT_ATOMS: atom_id res chain seq x y z
N SER A 1 -16.92 -8.56 -3.88
CA SER A 1 -18.34 -8.58 -4.30
C SER A 1 -19.24 -8.52 -3.07
N ASP A 2 -20.31 -7.72 -3.14
CA ASP A 2 -21.35 -7.57 -2.12
C ASP A 2 -20.83 -7.31 -0.69
N LEU A 3 -19.77 -6.51 -0.62
CA LEU A 3 -19.01 -6.24 0.58
C LEU A 3 -19.83 -5.39 1.55
N GLY A 4 -20.11 -5.91 2.76
CA GLY A 4 -20.71 -5.17 3.85
C GLY A 4 -19.83 -5.19 5.08
N PHE A 5 -19.75 -4.04 5.79
CA PHE A 5 -19.00 -3.92 7.03
C PHE A 5 -19.58 -2.87 7.95
N SER A 6 -19.61 -3.20 9.25
CA SER A 6 -19.99 -2.31 10.34
C SER A 6 -19.00 -2.46 11.49
N TRP A 7 -18.70 -1.39 12.18
CA TRP A 7 -18.01 -1.50 13.46
C TRP A 7 -18.99 -1.99 14.55
N PRO A 8 -18.55 -2.78 15.53
CA PRO A 8 -19.43 -3.24 16.61
C PRO A 8 -20.18 -2.10 17.27
N GLY A 9 -21.53 -2.19 17.28
CA GLY A 9 -22.40 -1.17 17.86
C GLY A 9 -22.62 0.08 17.00
N HIS A 10 -22.13 0.12 15.77
CA HIS A 10 -22.30 1.23 14.84
C HIS A 10 -23.17 0.83 13.63
N PRO A 11 -23.81 1.81 12.96
CA PRO A 11 -24.52 1.56 11.71
C PRO A 11 -23.56 1.05 10.60
N PRO A 12 -24.11 0.47 9.52
CA PRO A 12 -23.29 0.04 8.38
C PRO A 12 -22.40 1.15 7.85
N LEU A 13 -21.08 0.90 7.77
CA LEU A 13 -20.10 1.85 7.26
C LEU A 13 -19.85 1.63 5.77
N LEU A 14 -19.82 0.37 5.33
CA LEU A 14 -19.58 0.00 3.93
C LEU A 14 -20.68 -0.95 3.44
N ASP A 15 -21.16 -0.67 2.23
CA ASP A 15 -22.05 -1.49 1.42
C ASP A 15 -21.65 -1.32 -0.04
N ILE A 16 -20.69 -2.14 -0.50
CA ILE A 16 -20.07 -2.04 -1.83
C ILE A 16 -20.46 -3.25 -2.66
N PRO A 17 -21.35 -3.11 -3.66
CA PRO A 17 -21.80 -4.22 -4.49
C PRO A 17 -20.68 -4.88 -5.28
N ALA A 18 -19.80 -4.06 -5.86
CA ALA A 18 -18.67 -4.52 -6.65
C ALA A 18 -17.51 -3.54 -6.59
N PHE A 19 -16.32 -4.08 -6.47
CA PHE A 19 -15.05 -3.36 -6.63
C PHE A 19 -14.06 -4.27 -7.36
N ARG A 20 -13.34 -3.72 -8.32
CA ARG A 20 -12.35 -4.45 -9.08
C ARG A 20 -11.13 -3.59 -9.35
N LEU A 21 -9.95 -4.18 -9.24
CA LEU A 21 -8.65 -3.64 -9.62
C LEU A 21 -7.99 -4.64 -10.54
N GLU A 22 -7.60 -4.22 -11.75
CA GLU A 22 -6.98 -5.08 -12.73
C GLU A 22 -5.48 -5.28 -12.44
N PRO A 23 -4.88 -6.38 -12.89
CA PRO A 23 -3.44 -6.57 -12.76
C PRO A 23 -2.65 -5.45 -13.44
N GLY A 24 -1.71 -4.85 -12.69
CA GLY A 24 -0.87 -3.75 -13.16
C GLY A 24 -1.58 -2.38 -13.25
N GLU A 25 -2.87 -2.30 -12.91
CA GLU A 25 -3.64 -1.06 -12.92
C GLU A 25 -3.22 -0.14 -11.79
N THR A 26 -3.16 1.17 -12.07
CA THR A 26 -3.09 2.23 -11.06
C THR A 26 -4.46 2.85 -10.86
N LEU A 27 -5.04 2.70 -9.66
CA LEU A 27 -6.37 3.18 -9.31
C LEU A 27 -6.30 4.26 -8.24
N PHE A 28 -6.89 5.41 -8.54
CA PHE A 28 -7.09 6.49 -7.57
C PHE A 28 -8.48 6.36 -6.92
N LEU A 29 -8.51 6.27 -5.59
CA LEU A 29 -9.74 6.23 -4.81
C LEU A 29 -9.88 7.51 -3.98
N LYS A 30 -10.89 8.33 -4.31
CA LYS A 30 -11.21 9.53 -3.55
C LYS A 30 -12.35 9.29 -2.56
N GLY A 31 -12.40 10.13 -1.53
CA GLY A 31 -13.52 10.18 -0.59
C GLY A 31 -13.23 11.15 0.55
N PRO A 32 -14.27 11.75 1.16
CA PRO A 32 -14.09 12.66 2.30
C PRO A 32 -13.49 11.94 3.52
N SER A 33 -13.00 12.71 4.47
CA SER A 33 -12.57 12.14 5.77
C SER A 33 -13.75 11.44 6.45
N GLY A 34 -13.48 10.30 7.07
CA GLY A 34 -14.53 9.51 7.76
C GLY A 34 -15.42 8.65 6.85
N SER A 35 -15.26 8.70 5.53
CA SER A 35 -16.11 7.93 4.59
C SER A 35 -15.85 6.41 4.57
N GLY A 36 -14.91 5.90 5.37
CA GLY A 36 -14.58 4.48 5.42
C GLY A 36 -13.43 4.04 4.50
N LYS A 37 -12.65 4.96 3.90
CA LYS A 37 -11.51 4.61 3.04
C LYS A 37 -10.52 3.67 3.70
N THR A 38 -9.99 4.04 4.87
CA THR A 38 -9.03 3.22 5.63
C THR A 38 -9.62 1.86 6.02
N THR A 39 -10.93 1.82 6.35
CA THR A 39 -11.63 0.56 6.61
C THR A 39 -11.68 -0.32 5.37
N LEU A 40 -12.04 0.25 4.20
CA LEU A 40 -12.01 -0.47 2.93
C LEU A 40 -10.61 -1.01 2.62
N LEU A 41 -9.58 -0.19 2.78
CA LEU A 41 -8.19 -0.63 2.58
C LEU A 41 -7.80 -1.77 3.53
N GLY A 42 -8.24 -1.70 4.79
CA GLY A 42 -8.03 -2.78 5.77
C GLY A 42 -8.71 -4.09 5.39
N LEU A 43 -9.90 -4.01 4.78
CA LEU A 43 -10.63 -5.17 4.26
C LEU A 43 -9.92 -5.75 3.02
N LEU A 44 -9.60 -4.90 2.04
CA LEU A 44 -8.91 -5.31 0.81
C LEU A 44 -7.51 -5.86 1.08
N GLY A 45 -6.80 -5.28 2.04
CA GLY A 45 -5.51 -5.79 2.50
C GLY A 45 -5.59 -7.01 3.42
N GLY A 46 -6.80 -7.53 3.72
CA GLY A 46 -6.96 -8.71 4.57
C GLY A 46 -6.65 -8.50 6.05
N VAL A 47 -6.54 -7.26 6.53
CA VAL A 47 -6.36 -6.94 7.95
C VAL A 47 -7.66 -7.21 8.70
N GLN A 48 -8.79 -6.85 8.10
CA GLN A 48 -10.12 -7.03 8.66
C GLN A 48 -10.92 -8.04 7.80
N LYS A 49 -11.96 -8.61 8.38
CA LYS A 49 -12.91 -9.47 7.69
C LYS A 49 -14.22 -8.73 7.51
N PRO A 50 -14.84 -8.75 6.32
CA PRO A 50 -16.17 -8.16 6.16
C PRO A 50 -17.24 -8.96 6.90
N ASP A 51 -18.36 -8.30 7.24
CA ASP A 51 -19.54 -8.95 7.83
C ASP A 51 -20.27 -9.81 6.79
N ARG A 52 -20.26 -9.38 5.52
CA ARG A 52 -20.83 -10.09 4.39
C ARG A 52 -20.04 -9.83 3.10
N GLY A 53 -20.29 -10.67 2.10
CA GLY A 53 -19.64 -10.59 0.80
C GLY A 53 -18.29 -11.30 0.76
N SER A 54 -17.58 -11.10 -0.32
CA SER A 54 -16.33 -11.80 -0.62
C SER A 54 -15.23 -10.85 -1.09
N ILE A 55 -13.97 -11.18 -0.76
CA ILE A 55 -12.77 -10.47 -1.20
C ILE A 55 -11.84 -11.48 -1.84
N ARG A 56 -11.63 -11.33 -3.14
CA ARG A 56 -10.71 -12.20 -3.89
C ARG A 56 -9.49 -11.41 -4.35
N LEU A 57 -8.31 -11.91 -4.01
CA LEU A 57 -7.03 -11.36 -4.45
C LEU A 57 -6.20 -12.49 -5.08
N LEU A 58 -5.68 -12.29 -6.29
CA LEU A 58 -4.89 -13.27 -7.05
C LEU A 58 -5.61 -14.65 -7.17
N GLY A 59 -6.93 -14.64 -7.29
CA GLY A 59 -7.73 -15.86 -7.34
C GLY A 59 -8.05 -16.49 -5.98
N GLN A 60 -7.38 -16.07 -4.90
CA GLN A 60 -7.62 -16.56 -3.55
C GLN A 60 -8.76 -15.80 -2.87
N GLU A 61 -9.74 -16.51 -2.31
CA GLU A 61 -10.81 -15.94 -1.50
C GLU A 61 -10.31 -15.68 -0.07
N LEU A 62 -10.11 -14.38 0.28
CA LEU A 62 -9.55 -14.00 1.57
C LEU A 62 -10.52 -14.20 2.73
N THR A 63 -11.84 -14.14 2.47
CA THR A 63 -12.88 -14.28 3.49
C THR A 63 -12.98 -15.70 4.05
N GLU A 64 -12.52 -16.70 3.30
CA GLU A 64 -12.48 -18.10 3.71
C GLU A 64 -11.22 -18.48 4.50
N LEU A 65 -10.16 -17.63 4.43
CA LEU A 65 -8.91 -17.90 5.10
C LEU A 65 -9.05 -17.73 6.63
N SER A 66 -8.33 -18.57 7.38
CA SER A 66 -8.07 -18.32 8.79
C SER A 66 -7.27 -17.02 8.98
N ALA A 67 -7.30 -16.44 10.18
CA ALA A 67 -6.56 -15.21 10.45
C ALA A 67 -5.06 -15.35 10.11
N GLY A 68 -4.41 -16.42 10.56
CA GLY A 68 -2.99 -16.65 10.27
C GLY A 68 -2.70 -16.87 8.78
N ALA A 69 -3.58 -17.59 8.06
CA ALA A 69 -3.42 -17.79 6.62
C ALA A 69 -3.59 -16.46 5.85
N ARG A 70 -4.54 -15.63 6.27
CA ARG A 70 -4.78 -14.30 5.68
C ARG A 70 -3.61 -13.34 5.95
N ASP A 71 -3.03 -13.38 7.17
CA ASP A 71 -1.85 -12.59 7.51
C ASP A 71 -0.65 -13.01 6.65
N HIS A 72 -0.45 -14.30 6.47
CA HIS A 72 0.62 -14.84 5.61
C HIS A 72 0.44 -14.41 4.15
N PHE A 73 -0.77 -14.55 3.62
CA PHE A 73 -1.10 -14.10 2.27
C PHE A 73 -0.86 -12.60 2.08
N ARG A 74 -1.27 -11.78 3.05
CA ARG A 74 -1.02 -10.32 3.03
C ARG A 74 0.47 -10.01 2.99
N VAL A 75 1.27 -10.63 3.85
CA VAL A 75 2.70 -10.40 3.90
C VAL A 75 3.38 -10.75 2.58
N ASP A 76 2.94 -11.82 1.93
CA ASP A 76 3.51 -12.27 0.65
C ASP A 76 3.13 -11.36 -0.52
N HIS A 77 1.89 -10.89 -0.58
CA HIS A 77 1.29 -10.33 -1.79
C HIS A 77 0.92 -8.85 -1.72
N THR A 78 0.95 -8.23 -0.53
CA THR A 78 0.53 -6.84 -0.35
C THR A 78 1.63 -5.97 0.24
N GLY A 79 1.96 -4.87 -0.44
CA GLY A 79 2.75 -3.78 0.10
C GLY A 79 1.85 -2.67 0.63
N TYR A 80 2.19 -2.05 1.77
CA TYR A 80 1.36 -1.01 2.36
C TYR A 80 2.17 0.25 2.65
N ILE A 81 1.72 1.39 2.13
CA ILE A 81 2.23 2.73 2.44
C ILE A 81 1.17 3.44 3.26
N PHE A 82 1.44 3.62 4.54
CA PHE A 82 0.53 4.26 5.49
C PHE A 82 0.67 5.78 5.46
N GLN A 83 -0.39 6.49 5.83
CA GLN A 83 -0.41 7.94 5.93
C GLN A 83 0.70 8.51 6.84
N GLN A 84 0.99 7.85 7.96
CA GLN A 84 2.06 8.21 8.90
C GLN A 84 3.34 7.38 8.67
N PHE A 85 3.49 6.76 7.50
CA PHE A 85 4.60 5.90 7.08
C PHE A 85 4.84 4.66 7.96
N ASN A 86 4.56 4.70 9.25
CA ASN A 86 4.70 3.62 10.24
C ASN A 86 6.09 2.93 10.16
N LEU A 87 7.13 3.73 10.00
CA LEU A 87 8.50 3.24 10.14
C LEU A 87 8.79 2.95 11.60
N LEU A 88 9.57 1.90 11.85
CA LEU A 88 10.05 1.59 13.18
C LEU A 88 11.22 2.53 13.51
N PRO A 89 11.04 3.48 14.45
CA PRO A 89 11.97 4.60 14.63
C PRO A 89 13.35 4.17 15.12
N PHE A 90 13.42 3.04 15.83
CA PHE A 90 14.65 2.48 16.40
C PHE A 90 15.44 1.59 15.41
N LEU A 91 14.82 1.22 14.28
CA LEU A 91 15.49 0.50 13.20
C LEU A 91 16.17 1.47 12.22
N SER A 92 17.23 0.99 11.58
CA SER A 92 17.85 1.67 10.45
C SER A 92 16.91 1.71 9.25
N VAL A 93 17.23 2.54 8.27
CA VAL A 93 16.54 2.59 6.98
C VAL A 93 16.55 1.23 6.30
N ARG A 94 17.70 0.56 6.27
CA ARG A 94 17.88 -0.78 5.73
C ARG A 94 16.92 -1.76 6.38
N GLU A 95 16.97 -1.90 7.70
CA GLU A 95 16.11 -2.82 8.45
C GLU A 95 14.63 -2.55 8.24
N ASN A 96 14.20 -1.28 8.16
CA ASN A 96 12.82 -0.93 7.84
C ASN A 96 12.41 -1.42 6.46
N VAL A 97 13.26 -1.24 5.43
CA VAL A 97 12.95 -1.67 4.06
C VAL A 97 12.93 -3.18 3.94
N GLU A 98 13.88 -3.88 4.58
CA GLU A 98 14.00 -5.35 4.52
C GLU A 98 12.94 -6.09 5.35
N LEU A 99 12.25 -5.38 6.25
CA LEU A 99 11.31 -5.97 7.20
C LEU A 99 10.31 -6.96 6.59
N PRO A 100 9.64 -6.67 5.44
CA PRO A 100 8.74 -7.64 4.82
C PRO A 100 9.42 -8.95 4.42
N CYS A 101 10.69 -8.91 4.03
CA CYS A 101 11.45 -10.10 3.64
C CYS A 101 11.81 -11.00 4.84
N HIS A 102 11.77 -10.47 6.06
CA HIS A 102 11.92 -11.30 7.27
C HIS A 102 10.69 -12.16 7.56
N PHE A 103 9.51 -11.69 7.15
CA PHE A 103 8.23 -12.38 7.37
C PHE A 103 7.75 -13.16 6.15
N SER A 104 8.23 -12.83 4.94
CA SER A 104 7.87 -13.47 3.67
C SER A 104 9.10 -14.09 3.00
N LYS A 105 9.15 -15.41 2.98
CA LYS A 105 10.16 -16.14 2.19
C LYS A 105 10.01 -15.83 0.69
N LEU A 106 8.77 -15.72 0.20
CA LEU A 106 8.48 -15.40 -1.20
C LEU A 106 9.09 -14.06 -1.61
N ARG A 107 8.87 -13.01 -0.81
CA ARG A 107 9.42 -11.68 -1.09
C ARG A 107 10.94 -11.65 -0.98
N ALA A 108 11.51 -12.35 0.01
CA ALA A 108 12.96 -12.48 0.15
C ALA A 108 13.60 -13.18 -1.05
N GLU A 109 12.98 -14.26 -1.55
CA GLU A 109 13.47 -14.99 -2.72
C GLU A 109 13.39 -14.14 -3.99
N ARG A 110 12.28 -13.44 -4.23
CA ARG A 110 12.12 -12.52 -5.36
C ARG A 110 13.17 -11.39 -5.34
N ALA A 111 13.39 -10.79 -4.16
CA ALA A 111 14.41 -9.76 -3.99
C ALA A 111 15.82 -10.28 -4.32
N LYS A 112 16.16 -11.48 -3.84
CA LYS A 112 17.45 -12.13 -4.12
C LYS A 112 17.60 -12.49 -5.60
N GLN A 113 16.59 -13.05 -6.22
CA GLN A 113 16.62 -13.44 -7.64
C GLN A 113 16.87 -12.24 -8.55
N ARG A 114 16.26 -11.08 -8.22
CA ARG A 114 16.36 -9.89 -9.06
C ARG A 114 17.61 -9.07 -8.80
N HIS A 115 18.04 -8.96 -7.55
CA HIS A 115 19.11 -8.02 -7.15
C HIS A 115 20.32 -8.71 -6.51
N GLY A 116 20.36 -10.05 -6.45
CA GLY A 116 21.45 -10.82 -5.83
C GLY A 116 21.31 -10.99 -4.32
N SER A 117 20.78 -9.99 -3.60
CA SER A 117 20.50 -10.06 -2.16
C SER A 117 19.33 -9.14 -1.79
N VAL A 118 18.76 -9.34 -0.60
CA VAL A 118 17.73 -8.45 -0.04
C VAL A 118 18.32 -7.06 0.22
N ASP A 119 19.56 -7.00 0.71
CA ASP A 119 20.29 -5.75 0.94
C ASP A 119 20.47 -4.93 -0.35
N GLN A 120 20.90 -5.56 -1.44
CA GLN A 120 21.01 -4.90 -2.73
C GLN A 120 19.66 -4.45 -3.28
N ALA A 121 18.61 -5.24 -3.07
CA ALA A 121 17.25 -4.86 -3.44
C ALA A 121 16.80 -3.60 -2.70
N ALA A 122 17.05 -3.53 -1.38
CA ALA A 122 16.74 -2.35 -0.57
C ALA A 122 17.49 -1.10 -1.05
N ALA A 123 18.79 -1.23 -1.28
CA ALA A 123 19.63 -0.14 -1.78
C ALA A 123 19.18 0.37 -3.16
N THR A 124 18.88 -0.55 -4.08
CA THR A 124 18.40 -0.23 -5.43
C THR A 124 17.06 0.50 -5.39
N LEU A 125 16.08 -0.01 -4.64
CA LEU A 125 14.77 0.63 -4.49
C LEU A 125 14.88 2.04 -3.91
N LEU A 126 15.71 2.22 -2.87
CA LEU A 126 15.92 3.55 -2.28
C LEU A 126 16.55 4.51 -3.29
N ALA A 127 17.55 4.06 -4.06
CA ALA A 127 18.17 4.88 -5.10
C ALA A 127 17.17 5.27 -6.21
N HIS A 128 16.33 4.34 -6.67
CA HIS A 128 15.25 4.60 -7.64
C HIS A 128 14.22 5.58 -7.10
N LEU A 129 13.89 5.49 -5.82
CA LEU A 129 12.99 6.43 -5.13
C LEU A 129 13.69 7.77 -4.79
N GLY A 130 14.93 7.99 -5.28
CA GLY A 130 15.64 9.26 -5.15
C GLY A 130 16.44 9.45 -3.85
N LEU A 131 16.67 8.37 -3.09
CA LEU A 131 17.55 8.36 -1.93
C LEU A 131 18.90 7.74 -2.31
N LYS A 132 19.80 8.59 -2.85
CA LYS A 132 21.10 8.15 -3.44
C LYS A 132 22.28 8.27 -2.47
N ASP A 133 22.06 8.76 -1.25
CA ASP A 133 23.10 8.84 -0.23
C ASP A 133 23.46 7.44 0.27
N GLU A 134 24.68 6.99 0.06
CA GLU A 134 25.16 5.67 0.47
C GLU A 134 25.08 5.47 1.99
N ASN A 135 25.18 6.55 2.77
CA ASN A 135 25.09 6.49 4.22
C ASN A 135 23.65 6.38 4.73
N ILE A 136 22.65 6.59 3.86
CA ILE A 136 21.25 6.62 4.30
C ILE A 136 20.79 5.28 4.86
N LEU A 137 21.31 4.17 4.33
CA LEU A 137 20.94 2.82 4.76
C LEU A 137 21.20 2.56 6.25
N ALA A 138 22.28 3.13 6.79
CA ALA A 138 22.67 2.95 8.20
C ALA A 138 21.98 3.95 9.15
N ARG A 139 21.33 4.99 8.62
CA ARG A 139 20.65 6.00 9.44
C ARG A 139 19.41 5.42 10.09
N ARG A 140 19.10 5.88 11.30
CA ARG A 140 17.85 5.55 11.99
C ARG A 140 16.67 6.27 11.33
N ALA A 141 15.52 5.59 11.29
CA ALA A 141 14.32 6.13 10.65
C ALA A 141 13.82 7.43 11.30
N ASP A 142 14.02 7.61 12.62
CA ASP A 142 13.63 8.82 13.36
C ASP A 142 14.47 10.06 13.00
N SER A 143 15.65 9.89 12.38
CA SER A 143 16.52 10.99 11.95
C SER A 143 16.22 11.52 10.53
N LEU A 144 15.25 10.95 9.86
CA LEU A 144 14.92 11.26 8.47
C LEU A 144 13.95 12.43 8.35
N SER A 145 14.09 13.24 7.28
CA SER A 145 13.03 14.18 6.89
C SER A 145 11.76 13.43 6.48
N ILE A 146 10.61 14.13 6.51
CA ILE A 146 9.30 13.56 6.12
C ILE A 146 9.36 12.94 4.71
N GLY A 147 9.94 13.65 3.73
CA GLY A 147 10.08 13.14 2.37
C GLY A 147 11.00 11.92 2.26
N GLN A 148 12.05 11.83 3.12
CA GLN A 148 12.89 10.64 3.20
C GLN A 148 12.12 9.46 3.83
N GLN A 149 11.40 9.68 4.92
CA GLN A 149 10.56 8.65 5.56
C GLN A 149 9.53 8.07 4.59
N GLN A 150 8.89 8.92 3.82
CA GLN A 150 7.92 8.51 2.79
C GLN A 150 8.57 7.58 1.75
N ARG A 151 9.75 7.93 1.23
CA ARG A 151 10.47 7.11 0.24
C ARG A 151 10.92 5.78 0.83
N VAL A 152 11.35 5.76 2.09
CA VAL A 152 11.66 4.52 2.82
C VAL A 152 10.43 3.65 3.00
N ALA A 153 9.27 4.25 3.33
CA ALA A 153 8.01 3.51 3.44
C ALA A 153 7.56 2.91 2.09
N ALA A 154 7.77 3.65 0.99
CA ALA A 154 7.51 3.14 -0.36
C ALA A 154 8.45 1.98 -0.72
N ALA A 155 9.76 2.10 -0.45
CA ALA A 155 10.73 1.03 -0.66
C ALA A 155 10.34 -0.23 0.15
N ARG A 156 9.97 -0.07 1.42
CA ARG A 156 9.46 -1.17 2.26
C ARG A 156 8.22 -1.84 1.68
N ALA A 157 7.29 -1.06 1.15
CA ALA A 157 6.09 -1.60 0.52
C ALA A 157 6.41 -2.42 -0.74
N LEU A 158 7.37 -1.96 -1.55
CA LEU A 158 7.70 -2.50 -2.87
C LEU A 158 8.72 -3.65 -2.85
N ILE A 159 9.54 -3.78 -1.79
CA ILE A 159 10.58 -4.81 -1.75
C ILE A 159 10.00 -6.21 -1.94
N GLY A 160 10.63 -7.03 -2.78
CA GLY A 160 10.18 -8.37 -3.12
C GLY A 160 8.93 -8.40 -3.99
N GLN A 161 8.57 -7.28 -4.63
CA GLN A 161 7.58 -7.18 -5.71
C GLN A 161 6.21 -7.78 -5.35
N PRO A 162 5.49 -7.21 -4.38
CA PRO A 162 4.11 -7.64 -4.09
C PRO A 162 3.21 -7.31 -5.28
N GLU A 163 2.20 -8.12 -5.51
CA GLU A 163 1.26 -7.93 -6.62
C GLU A 163 0.31 -6.76 -6.40
N LEU A 164 0.04 -6.41 -5.13
CA LEU A 164 -0.79 -5.27 -4.75
C LEU A 164 -0.01 -4.29 -3.86
N VAL A 165 -0.02 -3.02 -4.24
CA VAL A 165 0.43 -1.92 -3.37
C VAL A 165 -0.78 -1.08 -2.98
N ILE A 166 -0.98 -0.89 -1.68
CA ILE A 166 -2.00 -0.03 -1.10
C ILE A 166 -1.30 1.20 -0.52
N ALA A 167 -1.71 2.38 -0.94
CA ALA A 167 -1.15 3.64 -0.47
C ALA A 167 -2.26 4.53 0.12
N ASP A 168 -2.27 4.71 1.44
CA ASP A 168 -3.26 5.51 2.16
C ASP A 168 -2.72 6.91 2.45
N GLU A 169 -3.20 7.91 1.70
CA GLU A 169 -2.82 9.33 1.79
C GLU A 169 -1.30 9.56 1.80
N PRO A 170 -0.50 8.87 0.96
CA PRO A 170 0.95 8.82 1.14
C PRO A 170 1.64 10.16 0.85
N THR A 171 0.95 11.10 0.22
CA THR A 171 1.51 12.40 -0.19
C THR A 171 0.99 13.59 0.62
N SER A 172 0.22 13.34 1.68
CA SER A 172 -0.45 14.40 2.46
C SER A 172 0.52 15.40 3.13
N ALA A 173 1.74 14.97 3.40
CA ALA A 173 2.77 15.78 4.07
C ALA A 173 3.78 16.44 3.11
N LEU A 174 3.58 16.34 1.79
CA LEU A 174 4.49 16.88 0.77
C LEU A 174 3.95 18.18 0.14
N ASP A 175 4.88 19.05 -0.28
CA ASP A 175 4.57 20.12 -1.22
C ASP A 175 4.24 19.58 -2.63
N TYR A 176 3.77 20.47 -3.50
CA TYR A 176 3.28 20.10 -4.83
C TYR A 176 4.33 19.39 -5.68
N ASP A 177 5.55 19.95 -5.78
CA ASP A 177 6.60 19.43 -6.66
C ASP A 177 7.14 18.09 -6.15
N ALA A 178 7.35 17.97 -4.84
CA ALA A 178 7.79 16.73 -4.21
C ALA A 178 6.75 15.61 -4.36
N ARG A 179 5.45 15.96 -4.31
CA ARG A 179 4.32 15.04 -4.49
C ARG A 179 4.28 14.43 -5.89
N GLU A 180 4.34 15.26 -6.94
CA GLU A 180 4.33 14.78 -8.31
C GLU A 180 5.55 13.88 -8.60
N ASN A 181 6.74 14.31 -8.17
CA ASN A 181 7.95 13.52 -8.33
C ASN A 181 7.86 12.16 -7.60
N PHE A 182 7.34 12.13 -6.38
CA PHE A 182 7.15 10.89 -5.64
C PHE A 182 6.19 9.93 -6.35
N ILE A 183 5.05 10.42 -6.83
CA ILE A 183 4.05 9.61 -7.55
C ILE A 183 4.67 9.03 -8.82
N ARG A 184 5.42 9.81 -9.57
CA ARG A 184 6.10 9.35 -10.80
C ARG A 184 7.09 8.21 -10.50
N LEU A 185 7.89 8.34 -9.44
CA LEU A 185 8.82 7.29 -9.01
C LEU A 185 8.07 6.04 -8.54
N LEU A 186 7.00 6.21 -7.74
CA LEU A 186 6.18 5.10 -7.28
C LEU A 186 5.55 4.33 -8.46
N PHE A 187 5.02 5.04 -9.46
CA PHE A 187 4.47 4.41 -10.67
C PHE A 187 5.51 3.63 -11.46
N ALA A 188 6.72 4.19 -11.61
CA ALA A 188 7.81 3.51 -12.30
C ALA A 188 8.14 2.18 -11.62
N GLU A 189 8.26 2.18 -10.29
CA GLU A 189 8.55 0.97 -9.52
C GLU A 189 7.40 -0.04 -9.55
N CYS A 190 6.13 0.41 -9.42
CA CYS A 190 4.97 -0.48 -9.55
C CYS A 190 4.92 -1.14 -10.92
N ARG A 191 5.15 -0.38 -12.00
CA ARG A 191 5.17 -0.89 -13.37
C ARG A 191 6.30 -1.90 -13.58
N GLU A 192 7.48 -1.61 -13.08
CA GLU A 192 8.65 -2.49 -13.17
C GLU A 192 8.46 -3.79 -12.38
N ALA A 193 7.75 -3.71 -11.26
CA ALA A 193 7.38 -4.86 -10.43
C ALA A 193 6.18 -5.65 -10.97
N GLY A 194 5.39 -5.10 -11.90
CA GLY A 194 4.11 -5.65 -12.31
C GLY A 194 3.02 -5.54 -11.23
N SER A 195 3.20 -4.64 -10.26
CA SER A 195 2.27 -4.43 -9.15
C SER A 195 1.09 -3.57 -9.57
N SER A 196 -0.11 -3.92 -9.11
CA SER A 196 -1.26 -3.01 -9.13
C SER A 196 -1.16 -2.03 -7.97
N LEU A 197 -1.60 -0.79 -8.17
CA LEU A 197 -1.56 0.26 -7.16
C LEU A 197 -2.96 0.78 -6.84
N LEU A 198 -3.39 0.63 -5.59
CA LEU A 198 -4.56 1.32 -5.05
C LEU A 198 -4.10 2.52 -4.21
N PHE A 199 -4.31 3.71 -4.75
CA PHE A 199 -3.89 4.97 -4.15
C PHE A 199 -5.09 5.74 -3.62
N VAL A 200 -5.10 6.03 -2.34
CA VAL A 200 -6.15 6.81 -1.69
C VAL A 200 -5.65 8.21 -1.41
N SER A 201 -6.41 9.21 -1.85
CA SER A 201 -6.14 10.61 -1.50
C SER A 201 -7.42 11.46 -1.57
N HIS A 202 -7.40 12.56 -0.84
CA HIS A 202 -8.42 13.62 -0.95
C HIS A 202 -8.04 14.68 -2.01
N ASP A 203 -6.79 14.69 -2.47
CA ASP A 203 -6.30 15.64 -3.48
C ASP A 203 -6.69 15.19 -4.90
N GLN A 204 -7.79 15.73 -5.40
CA GLN A 204 -8.32 15.37 -6.71
C GLN A 204 -7.44 15.80 -7.89
N SER A 205 -6.49 16.71 -7.70
CA SER A 205 -5.56 17.13 -8.75
C SER A 205 -4.68 16.00 -9.26
N LEU A 206 -4.51 14.96 -8.44
CA LEU A 206 -3.72 13.77 -8.77
C LEU A 206 -4.46 12.74 -9.62
N ALA A 207 -5.81 12.76 -9.62
CA ALA A 207 -6.62 11.75 -10.29
C ALA A 207 -6.26 11.54 -11.79
N PRO A 208 -5.95 12.59 -12.60
CA PRO A 208 -5.58 12.43 -14.00
C PRO A 208 -4.28 11.64 -14.26
N LEU A 209 -3.47 11.42 -13.23
CA LEU A 209 -2.21 10.65 -13.34
C LEU A 209 -2.43 9.13 -13.35
N PHE A 210 -3.61 8.68 -12.91
CA PHE A 210 -3.94 7.26 -12.73
C PHE A 210 -4.72 6.70 -13.93
N ASP A 211 -4.61 5.39 -14.16
CA ASP A 211 -5.35 4.72 -15.24
C ASP A 211 -6.86 4.83 -15.04
N ARG A 212 -7.30 4.78 -13.78
CA ARG A 212 -8.71 4.93 -13.40
C ARG A 212 -8.84 5.65 -12.06
N HIS A 213 -9.94 6.39 -11.91
CA HIS A 213 -10.31 7.02 -10.64
C HIS A 213 -11.74 6.68 -10.26
N LEU A 214 -11.96 6.48 -8.96
CA LEU A 214 -13.26 6.16 -8.37
C LEU A 214 -13.52 7.06 -7.15
N SER A 215 -14.79 7.30 -6.89
CA SER A 215 -15.22 7.91 -5.63
C SER A 215 -15.80 6.83 -4.71
N LEU A 216 -15.37 6.81 -3.46
CA LEU A 216 -15.97 5.89 -2.49
C LEU A 216 -17.45 6.17 -2.29
N ALA A 217 -17.88 7.43 -2.41
CA ALA A 217 -19.30 7.80 -2.33
C ALA A 217 -20.14 7.17 -3.45
N ASP A 218 -19.56 6.99 -4.65
CA ASP A 218 -20.26 6.36 -5.77
C ASP A 218 -20.29 4.82 -5.65
N LEU A 219 -19.35 4.26 -4.92
CA LEU A 219 -19.24 2.81 -4.69
C LEU A 219 -20.05 2.33 -3.50
N ASN A 220 -20.10 3.16 -2.45
CA ASN A 220 -20.68 2.80 -1.16
C ASN A 220 -22.15 3.18 -1.10
N ARG A 221 -23.03 2.18 -0.92
CA ARG A 221 -24.48 2.37 -0.77
C ARG A 221 -24.93 2.54 0.69
N ALA A 222 -24.01 2.35 1.64
CA ALA A 222 -24.33 2.64 3.03
C ALA A 222 -24.72 4.12 3.17
N ALA A 223 -25.79 4.41 3.89
CA ALA A 223 -26.17 5.77 4.19
C ALA A 223 -24.99 6.45 4.91
N THR A 224 -24.49 7.54 4.34
CA THR A 224 -23.50 8.38 5.04
C THR A 224 -24.18 8.98 6.27
N PRO A 225 -23.61 8.82 7.47
CA PRO A 225 -24.18 9.41 8.69
C PRO A 225 -24.19 10.93 8.66
#